data_1d5d9e620c90a3fdfc29c245c02a2732
#
_entry.id   1d5d9e620c90a3fdfc29c245c02a2732
#
_cell.length_a   1.000
_cell.length_b   1.000
_cell.length_c   1.000
_cell.angle_alpha   90.00
_cell.angle_beta   90.00
_cell.angle_gamma   90.00
#
_symmetry.space_group_name_H-M   'P 1'
#
loop_
_entity.id
_entity.type
_entity.pdbx_description
1 polymer ?
#
loop_
_entity_poly.entity_id
_entity_poly.type
_entity_poly.pdbx_seq_one_letter_code
_entity_poly.pdbx_strand_id
1 'polypeptide(L)'
;MEWKEINENESENELEFLNWMEIRKEEGEFNFSFTSASHKENAGVNHDSECITLIDGESNTAVTFWCTPHPDGLNQDPTKTSGAKVGNALRRVFGGSDWAEVFENASSGGRLSIAKNDYPGSPTGWAWLFTVKA
;
A
#
# COMPACT_ATOMS: atom_id res chain seq x y z
N MET A 1 -7.08 -8.82 -36.16
CA MET A 1 -6.32 -9.96 -35.62
C MET A 1 -5.22 -9.51 -34.69
N GLU A 2 -4.31 -8.74 -35.19
CA GLU A 2 -3.16 -8.29 -34.42
C GLU A 2 -3.55 -7.46 -33.20
N TRP A 3 -4.48 -6.56 -33.37
CA TRP A 3 -4.92 -5.76 -32.24
C TRP A 3 -5.57 -6.59 -31.13
N LYS A 4 -6.22 -7.68 -31.51
CA LYS A 4 -6.83 -8.58 -30.53
C LYS A 4 -5.77 -9.34 -29.76
N GLU A 5 -4.71 -9.75 -30.43
CA GLU A 5 -3.57 -10.40 -29.77
C GLU A 5 -2.88 -9.43 -28.83
N ILE A 6 -2.74 -8.18 -29.22
CA ILE A 6 -2.16 -7.14 -28.37
C ILE A 6 -3.01 -6.95 -27.12
N ASN A 7 -4.33 -6.94 -27.27
CA ASN A 7 -5.23 -6.79 -26.12
C ASN A 7 -5.12 -7.99 -25.15
N GLU A 8 -4.97 -9.17 -25.68
CA GLU A 8 -4.77 -10.36 -24.85
C GLU A 8 -3.46 -10.27 -24.07
N ASN A 9 -2.42 -9.78 -24.71
CA ASN A 9 -1.12 -9.58 -24.05
C ASN A 9 -1.22 -8.50 -22.99
N GLU A 10 -1.95 -7.44 -23.24
CA GLU A 10 -2.18 -6.41 -22.23
C GLU A 10 -2.94 -6.95 -21.03
N SER A 11 -3.94 -7.79 -21.28
CA SER A 11 -4.69 -8.42 -20.20
C SER A 11 -3.82 -9.34 -19.35
N GLU A 12 -2.91 -10.09 -19.97
CA GLU A 12 -1.98 -10.94 -19.25
C GLU A 12 -1.01 -10.15 -18.39
N ASN A 13 -0.71 -8.92 -18.80
CA ASN A 13 0.21 -8.04 -18.08
C ASN A 13 -0.50 -7.09 -17.13
N GLU A 14 -1.83 -7.11 -17.08
CA GLU A 14 -2.56 -6.29 -16.14
C GLU A 14 -2.33 -6.79 -14.72
N LEU A 15 -2.19 -5.82 -13.81
CA LEU A 15 -2.07 -6.12 -12.41
C LEU A 15 -3.43 -6.54 -11.84
N GLU A 16 -3.43 -7.59 -11.05
CA GLU A 16 -4.57 -7.94 -10.23
C GLU A 16 -4.52 -7.10 -8.96
N PHE A 17 -5.51 -6.26 -8.76
CA PHE A 17 -5.57 -5.41 -7.57
C PHE A 17 -6.26 -6.12 -6.42
N LEU A 18 -5.51 -6.28 -5.33
CA LEU A 18 -6.04 -6.81 -4.09
C LEU A 18 -6.68 -5.66 -3.31
N ASN A 19 -7.82 -5.94 -2.70
CA ASN A 19 -8.54 -4.94 -1.91
C ASN A 19 -8.31 -5.20 -0.42
N TRP A 20 -7.47 -4.37 0.20
CA TRP A 20 -7.18 -4.49 1.62
C TRP A 20 -8.44 -4.41 2.49
N MET A 21 -9.41 -3.59 2.12
CA MET A 21 -10.64 -3.43 2.88
C MET A 21 -11.46 -4.73 2.93
N GLU A 22 -11.39 -5.54 1.88
CA GLU A 22 -12.05 -6.85 1.86
C GLU A 22 -11.20 -7.92 2.56
N ILE A 23 -9.90 -7.91 2.33
CA ILE A 23 -8.97 -8.87 2.94
C ILE A 23 -9.06 -8.80 4.47
N ARG A 24 -9.08 -7.60 5.05
CA ARG A 24 -9.08 -7.42 6.50
C ARG A 24 -10.34 -7.94 7.19
N LYS A 25 -11.42 -8.14 6.45
CA LYS A 25 -12.67 -8.67 7.02
C LYS A 25 -12.58 -10.17 7.28
N GLU A 26 -11.81 -10.88 6.48
CA GLU A 26 -11.74 -12.33 6.51
C GLU A 26 -10.45 -12.85 7.15
N GLU A 27 -9.36 -12.14 6.95
CA GLU A 27 -8.04 -12.59 7.35
C GLU A 27 -7.59 -11.95 8.66
N GLY A 28 -6.93 -12.74 9.50
CA GLY A 28 -6.28 -12.22 10.70
C GLY A 28 -4.89 -11.67 10.42
N GLU A 29 -4.35 -11.96 9.24
CA GLU A 29 -3.00 -11.57 8.85
C GLU A 29 -2.93 -11.47 7.32
N PHE A 30 -2.14 -10.52 6.85
CA PHE A 30 -1.89 -10.33 5.43
C PHE A 30 -0.40 -10.11 5.22
N ASN A 31 0.19 -10.89 4.33
CA ASN A 31 1.61 -10.79 3.98
C ASN A 31 1.73 -10.55 2.48
N PHE A 32 2.53 -9.56 2.12
CA PHE A 32 2.70 -9.19 0.72
C PHE A 32 4.16 -8.85 0.44
N SER A 33 4.77 -9.60 -0.49
CA SER A 33 6.11 -9.28 -0.98
C SER A 33 5.96 -8.34 -2.16
N PHE A 34 6.67 -7.21 -2.14
CA PHE A 34 6.57 -6.24 -3.22
C PHE A 34 7.93 -6.05 -3.90
N THR A 35 7.89 -5.77 -5.19
CA THR A 35 9.08 -5.45 -5.99
C THR A 35 9.20 -3.98 -6.27
N SER A 36 8.09 -3.23 -6.11
CA SER A 36 8.11 -1.78 -6.24
C SER A 36 7.01 -1.14 -5.40
N ALA A 37 7.17 0.12 -5.14
CA ALA A 37 6.21 0.92 -4.39
C ALA A 37 6.02 2.26 -5.10
N SER A 38 4.80 2.73 -5.16
CA SER A 38 4.49 4.02 -5.77
C SER A 38 3.54 4.82 -4.90
N HIS A 39 3.55 6.11 -5.10
CA HIS A 39 2.75 7.07 -4.36
C HIS A 39 2.06 7.98 -5.35
N LYS A 40 0.78 8.25 -5.11
CA LYS A 40 0.00 9.13 -5.97
C LYS A 40 -0.72 10.16 -5.12
N GLU A 41 -0.51 11.43 -5.46
CA GLU A 41 -1.25 12.55 -4.91
C GLU A 41 -2.47 12.85 -5.78
N ASN A 42 -3.42 13.58 -5.26
CA ASN A 42 -4.61 14.00 -5.98
C ASN A 42 -5.36 12.82 -6.62
N ALA A 43 -5.43 11.72 -5.88
CA ALA A 43 -6.10 10.52 -6.31
C ALA A 43 -7.56 10.50 -5.82
N GLY A 44 -8.33 9.51 -6.29
CA GLY A 44 -9.72 9.36 -5.92
C GLY A 44 -10.65 10.18 -6.80
N VAL A 45 -11.95 10.03 -6.55
CA VAL A 45 -12.99 10.66 -7.37
C VAL A 45 -12.91 12.19 -7.33
N ASN A 46 -12.61 12.75 -6.15
CA ASN A 46 -12.53 14.19 -5.95
C ASN A 46 -11.12 14.74 -6.09
N HIS A 47 -10.15 13.90 -6.42
CA HIS A 47 -8.73 14.28 -6.54
C HIS A 47 -8.16 14.94 -5.29
N ASP A 48 -8.61 14.52 -4.12
CA ASP A 48 -8.23 15.10 -2.82
C ASP A 48 -7.56 14.11 -1.88
N SER A 49 -7.31 12.89 -2.35
CA SER A 49 -6.73 11.81 -1.55
C SER A 49 -5.33 11.48 -2.03
N GLU A 50 -4.59 10.79 -1.17
CA GLU A 50 -3.30 10.20 -1.54
C GLU A 50 -3.39 8.70 -1.36
N CYS A 51 -2.64 7.96 -2.14
CA CYS A 51 -2.56 6.52 -1.98
C CYS A 51 -1.16 5.99 -2.22
N ILE A 52 -0.90 4.84 -1.61
CA ILE A 52 0.33 4.08 -1.82
C ILE A 52 -0.06 2.78 -2.47
N THR A 53 0.62 2.41 -3.53
CA THR A 53 0.44 1.11 -4.18
C THR A 53 1.72 0.32 -4.09
N LEU A 54 1.63 -0.87 -3.52
CA LEU A 54 2.71 -1.84 -3.51
C LEU A 54 2.44 -2.85 -4.61
N ILE A 55 3.46 -3.16 -5.40
CA ILE A 55 3.34 -4.01 -6.57
C ILE A 55 4.30 -5.18 -6.45
N ASP A 56 3.79 -6.39 -6.67
CA ASP A 56 4.60 -7.58 -6.85
C ASP A 56 4.64 -7.89 -8.35
N GLY A 57 5.77 -7.57 -8.98
CA GLY A 57 5.95 -7.79 -10.41
C GLY A 57 6.07 -9.27 -10.79
N GLU A 58 6.42 -10.14 -9.84
CA GLU A 58 6.52 -11.58 -10.10
C GLU A 58 5.15 -12.24 -10.19
N SER A 59 4.25 -11.89 -9.30
CA SER A 59 2.89 -12.44 -9.31
C SER A 59 1.89 -11.55 -10.05
N ASN A 60 2.33 -10.39 -10.50
CA ASN A 60 1.52 -9.41 -11.21
C ASN A 60 0.32 -8.94 -10.38
N THR A 61 0.55 -8.73 -9.10
CA THR A 61 -0.47 -8.25 -8.15
C THR A 61 -0.07 -6.93 -7.55
N ALA A 62 -1.07 -6.19 -7.10
CA ALA A 62 -0.87 -4.90 -6.43
C ALA A 62 -1.87 -4.74 -5.31
N VAL A 63 -1.50 -4.00 -4.29
CA VAL A 63 -2.42 -3.61 -3.21
C VAL A 63 -2.28 -2.12 -2.97
N THR A 64 -3.39 -1.42 -2.83
CA THR A 64 -3.42 0.02 -2.63
C THR A 64 -3.94 0.36 -1.24
N PHE A 65 -3.26 1.28 -0.59
CA PHE A 65 -3.61 1.79 0.73
C PHE A 65 -3.88 3.28 0.62
N TRP A 66 -5.01 3.72 1.14
CA TRP A 66 -5.49 5.10 1.00
C TRP A 66 -5.28 5.92 2.26
N CYS A 67 -4.92 7.18 2.06
CA CYS A 67 -5.07 8.21 3.07
C CYS A 67 -6.43 8.87 2.86
N THR A 68 -7.12 9.21 3.95
CA THR A 68 -8.36 9.98 3.84
C THR A 68 -8.05 11.36 3.29
N PRO A 69 -9.03 12.04 2.67
CA PRO A 69 -8.85 13.41 2.23
C PRO A 69 -8.43 14.29 3.41
N HIS A 70 -7.19 14.74 3.37
CA HIS A 70 -6.61 15.52 4.45
C HIS A 70 -5.45 16.35 3.91
N PRO A 71 -5.30 17.62 4.31
CA PRO A 71 -4.23 18.47 3.82
C PRO A 71 -2.83 17.89 4.01
N ASP A 72 -2.65 17.08 5.05
CA ASP A 72 -1.33 16.53 5.36
C ASP A 72 -1.01 15.23 4.63
N GLY A 73 -2.00 14.58 4.02
CA GLY A 73 -1.79 13.34 3.27
C GLY A 73 -0.99 12.30 4.04
N LEU A 74 0.15 11.92 3.51
CA LEU A 74 1.05 10.95 4.14
C LEU A 74 1.72 11.47 5.42
N ASN A 75 1.71 12.78 5.64
CA ASN A 75 2.29 13.37 6.85
C ASN A 75 1.31 13.40 8.02
N GLN A 76 0.10 12.94 7.82
CA GLN A 76 -0.85 12.86 8.93
C GLN A 76 -0.41 11.80 9.95
N ASP A 77 -1.05 11.82 11.10
CA ASP A 77 -0.80 10.85 12.16
C ASP A 77 -0.87 9.42 11.61
N PRO A 78 0.20 8.60 11.72
CA PRO A 78 0.21 7.24 11.16
C PRO A 78 -0.78 6.29 11.82
N THR A 79 -1.51 6.72 12.84
CA THR A 79 -2.58 5.90 13.43
C THR A 79 -3.93 6.10 12.74
N LYS A 80 -4.04 7.05 11.82
CA LYS A 80 -5.33 7.46 11.23
C LYS A 80 -5.76 6.62 10.03
N THR A 81 -4.87 6.36 9.09
CA THR A 81 -5.22 5.64 7.86
C THR A 81 -4.20 4.57 7.52
N SER A 82 -4.63 3.58 6.72
CA SER A 82 -3.72 2.53 6.26
C SER A 82 -2.62 3.08 5.37
N GLY A 83 -2.92 4.08 4.54
CA GLY A 83 -1.90 4.72 3.70
C GLY A 83 -0.81 5.37 4.52
N ALA A 84 -1.18 6.12 5.56
CA ALA A 84 -0.21 6.76 6.45
C ALA A 84 0.61 5.71 7.23
N LYS A 85 -0.03 4.63 7.66
CA LYS A 85 0.67 3.54 8.36
C LYS A 85 1.71 2.87 7.47
N VAL A 86 1.35 2.53 6.25
CA VAL A 86 2.27 1.91 5.29
C VAL A 86 3.39 2.87 4.91
N GLY A 87 3.06 4.12 4.60
CA GLY A 87 4.06 5.13 4.24
C GLY A 87 5.10 5.33 5.32
N ASN A 88 4.68 5.46 6.57
CA ASN A 88 5.60 5.64 7.68
C ASN A 88 6.43 4.39 7.96
N ALA A 89 5.88 3.20 7.75
CA ALA A 89 6.63 1.95 7.87
C ALA A 89 7.72 1.87 6.79
N LEU A 90 7.40 2.25 5.55
CA LEU A 90 8.38 2.29 4.46
C LEU A 90 9.49 3.29 4.76
N ARG A 91 9.14 4.48 5.21
CA ARG A 91 10.12 5.52 5.54
C ARG A 91 11.07 5.06 6.64
N ARG A 92 10.56 4.37 7.63
CA ARG A 92 11.35 3.88 8.77
C ARG A 92 12.39 2.86 8.33
N VAL A 93 12.05 2.02 7.35
CA VAL A 93 12.92 0.93 6.89
C VAL A 93 13.85 1.38 5.76
N PHE A 94 13.33 2.08 4.77
CA PHE A 94 14.09 2.45 3.58
C PHE A 94 14.74 3.84 3.67
N GLY A 95 14.16 4.72 4.49
CA GLY A 95 14.65 6.08 4.61
C GLY A 95 14.37 6.94 3.39
N GLY A 96 14.74 8.19 3.48
CA GLY A 96 14.57 9.18 2.42
C GLY A 96 14.38 10.56 3.01
N SER A 97 14.81 11.59 2.28
CA SER A 97 14.68 12.98 2.71
C SER A 97 13.28 13.55 2.42
N ASP A 98 12.59 12.95 1.47
CA ASP A 98 11.20 13.28 1.15
C ASP A 98 10.47 12.00 0.71
N TRP A 99 9.16 12.12 0.49
CA TRP A 99 8.36 10.94 0.12
C TRP A 99 8.77 10.35 -1.22
N ALA A 100 9.15 11.16 -2.19
CA ALA A 100 9.60 10.65 -3.49
C ALA A 100 10.80 9.73 -3.33
N GLU A 101 11.76 10.14 -2.49
CA GLU A 101 12.95 9.33 -2.21
C GLU A 101 12.61 8.05 -1.45
N VAL A 102 11.68 8.14 -0.50
CA VAL A 102 11.21 6.96 0.24
C VAL A 102 10.66 5.89 -0.71
N PHE A 103 9.82 6.29 -1.67
CA PHE A 103 9.23 5.34 -2.61
C PHE A 103 10.23 4.84 -3.65
N GLU A 104 11.19 5.68 -4.03
CA GLU A 104 12.28 5.24 -4.89
C GLU A 104 13.12 4.17 -4.18
N ASN A 105 13.47 4.40 -2.92
CA ASN A 105 14.23 3.44 -2.13
C ASN A 105 13.44 2.14 -1.91
N ALA A 106 12.15 2.25 -1.63
CA ALA A 106 11.29 1.08 -1.41
C ALA A 106 11.09 0.25 -2.67
N SER A 107 11.35 0.82 -3.85
CA SER A 107 11.25 0.10 -5.12
C SER A 107 12.38 -0.91 -5.34
N SER A 108 13.30 -1.01 -4.40
CA SER A 108 14.26 -2.11 -4.36
C SER A 108 13.61 -3.42 -3.89
N GLY A 109 12.40 -3.32 -3.37
CA GLY A 109 11.62 -4.47 -2.94
C GLY A 109 11.68 -4.75 -1.45
N GLY A 110 10.67 -5.43 -0.95
CA GLY A 110 10.57 -5.77 0.46
C GLY A 110 9.32 -6.58 0.75
N ARG A 111 8.97 -6.66 2.01
CA ARG A 111 7.80 -7.39 2.47
C ARG A 111 6.99 -6.55 3.44
N LEU A 112 5.69 -6.52 3.22
CA LEU A 112 4.72 -5.93 4.13
C LEU A 112 4.00 -7.04 4.87
N SER A 113 3.88 -6.90 6.19
CA SER A 113 3.05 -7.78 7.02
C SER A 113 2.06 -6.92 7.78
N ILE A 114 0.80 -7.32 7.77
CA ILE A 114 -0.27 -6.65 8.51
C ILE A 114 -0.94 -7.70 9.38
N ALA A 115 -0.98 -7.47 10.69
CA ALA A 115 -1.55 -8.43 11.62
C ALA A 115 -2.30 -7.71 12.74
N LYS A 116 -3.24 -8.40 13.35
CA LYS A 116 -3.93 -7.88 14.54
C LYS A 116 -2.96 -7.94 15.72
N ASN A 117 -2.90 -6.85 16.44
CA ASN A 117 -2.04 -6.73 17.61
C ASN A 117 -2.83 -6.15 18.78
N ASP A 118 -2.58 -6.62 19.97
CA ASP A 118 -3.26 -6.13 21.17
C ASP A 118 -3.03 -4.62 21.32
N TYR A 119 -4.11 -3.91 21.52
CA TYR A 119 -4.08 -2.47 21.72
C TYR A 119 -5.20 -2.06 22.67
N PRO A 120 -4.91 -2.00 24.00
CA PRO A 120 -5.95 -1.73 25.01
C PRO A 120 -6.65 -0.39 24.85
N GLY A 121 -6.01 0.59 24.21
CA GLY A 121 -6.61 1.90 23.97
C GLY A 121 -7.63 1.93 22.83
N SER A 122 -7.79 0.84 22.10
CA SER A 122 -8.74 0.72 21.01
C SER A 122 -10.10 0.27 21.52
N PRO A 123 -11.23 0.69 20.90
CA PRO A 123 -12.57 0.19 21.26
C PRO A 123 -12.71 -1.32 21.16
N THR A 124 -11.95 -1.96 20.27
CA THR A 124 -11.99 -3.42 20.08
C THR A 124 -10.93 -4.16 20.87
N GLY A 125 -10.00 -3.43 21.52
CA GLY A 125 -8.88 -4.02 22.24
C GLY A 125 -7.71 -4.44 21.38
N TRP A 126 -7.77 -4.21 20.08
CA TRP A 126 -6.70 -4.51 19.13
C TRP A 126 -6.62 -3.46 18.03
N ALA A 127 -5.51 -3.47 17.31
CA ALA A 127 -5.31 -2.62 16.13
C ALA A 127 -4.48 -3.39 15.10
N TRP A 128 -4.53 -2.93 13.86
CA TRP A 128 -3.69 -3.50 12.80
C TRP A 128 -2.28 -2.98 12.93
N LEU A 129 -1.32 -3.90 13.02
CA LEU A 129 0.11 -3.58 13.05
C LEU A 129 0.69 -3.78 11.65
N PHE A 130 1.24 -2.72 11.09
CA PHE A 130 1.86 -2.72 9.76
C PHE A 130 3.38 -2.77 9.95
N THR A 131 4.01 -3.83 9.44
CA THR A 131 5.45 -4.04 9.55
C THR A 131 6.03 -4.22 8.17
N VAL A 132 7.12 -3.49 7.89
CA VAL A 132 7.84 -3.59 6.62
C VAL A 132 9.25 -4.11 6.89
N LYS A 133 9.73 -4.98 6.03
CA LYS A 133 11.10 -5.46 6.02
C LYS A 133 11.68 -5.30 4.62
N ALA A 134 12.93 -4.91 4.56
CA ALA A 134 13.65 -4.79 3.30
C ALA A 134 13.97 -6.17 2.68
#